data_7370f743fa7179ef1b096eb059ac61cf
#
_entry.id   7370f743fa7179ef1b096eb059ac61cf
#
_cell.length_a   1.000
_cell.length_b   1.000
_cell.length_c   1.000
_cell.angle_alpha   90.00
_cell.angle_beta   90.00
_cell.angle_gamma   90.00
#
_symmetry.space_group_name_H-M   'P 1'
#
loop_
_entity.id
_entity.type
_entity.pdbx_description
1 polymer ?
#
loop_
_entity_poly.entity_id
_entity_poly.type
_entity_poly.pdbx_seq_one_letter_code
_entity_poly.pdbx_strand_id
1 'polypeptide(L)'
;MKSKKQAAEIVALMEQEYPISECFLDNDGAWQLLVAVRLSAQCTDLRVNATTPILFGKFPTIDALADADVKEITEIVKPCGLGNSKARDIKRCMTMLRDEFGSIVPDNMEDLLKLPGVGRKSANLILGDVYGKPAIVADTHCIRLSNRIGFMKKNDKTSTDPYKVEMQLKKVIQPEKQNDFCHRLVEHGRVVCTARKPYCEKCILAGVCDYKKALDKEAEKQKQPAASK
;
A
#
# COMPACT_ATOMS: atom_id res chain seq x y z
N MET A 1 3.70 -22.22 0.97
CA MET A 1 2.83 -21.08 0.57
C MET A 1 1.39 -21.42 0.90
N LYS A 2 0.60 -20.42 1.28
CA LYS A 2 -0.83 -20.60 1.58
C LYS A 2 -1.62 -21.00 0.34
N SER A 3 -2.54 -21.95 0.50
CA SER A 3 -3.54 -22.32 -0.51
C SER A 3 -4.67 -21.28 -0.59
N LYS A 4 -5.51 -21.32 -1.62
CA LYS A 4 -6.69 -20.46 -1.73
C LYS A 4 -7.63 -20.57 -0.53
N LYS A 5 -7.84 -21.79 0.00
CA LYS A 5 -8.65 -22.03 1.21
C LYS A 5 -8.07 -21.33 2.44
N GLN A 6 -6.75 -21.46 2.65
CA GLN A 6 -6.07 -20.79 3.76
C GLN A 6 -6.04 -19.27 3.58
N ALA A 7 -5.93 -18.78 2.33
CA ALA A 7 -6.02 -17.36 2.04
C ALA A 7 -7.41 -16.80 2.39
N ALA A 8 -8.48 -17.50 2.03
CA ALA A 8 -9.85 -17.10 2.39
C ALA A 8 -10.06 -17.04 3.91
N GLU A 9 -9.51 -18.00 4.67
CA GLU A 9 -9.53 -18.00 6.14
C GLU A 9 -8.81 -16.77 6.70
N ILE A 10 -7.62 -16.45 6.17
CA ILE A 10 -6.84 -15.27 6.59
C ILE A 10 -7.58 -13.98 6.27
N VAL A 11 -8.19 -13.88 5.10
CA VAL A 11 -9.02 -12.71 4.72
C VAL A 11 -10.18 -12.54 5.69
N ALA A 12 -10.91 -13.61 5.99
CA ALA A 12 -12.05 -13.57 6.92
C ALA A 12 -11.63 -13.11 8.34
N LEU A 13 -10.50 -13.61 8.86
CA LEU A 13 -9.95 -13.17 10.14
C LEU A 13 -9.57 -11.68 10.11
N MET A 14 -9.01 -11.20 9.01
CA MET A 14 -8.67 -9.78 8.87
C MET A 14 -9.92 -8.90 8.74
N GLU A 15 -10.99 -9.38 8.09
CA GLU A 15 -12.29 -8.70 8.04
C GLU A 15 -12.96 -8.62 9.42
N GLN A 16 -12.82 -9.66 10.23
CA GLN A 16 -13.31 -9.67 11.61
C GLN A 16 -12.58 -8.65 12.50
N GLU A 17 -11.26 -8.57 12.38
CA GLU A 17 -10.42 -7.68 13.18
C GLU A 17 -10.54 -6.22 12.74
N TYR A 18 -10.65 -5.99 11.43
CA TYR A 18 -10.73 -4.67 10.80
C TYR A 18 -11.95 -4.63 9.87
N PRO A 19 -13.18 -4.47 10.42
CA PRO A 19 -14.41 -4.51 9.61
C PRO A 19 -14.49 -3.37 8.59
N ILE A 20 -13.95 -2.18 8.94
CA ILE A 20 -13.81 -1.04 8.03
C ILE A 20 -12.35 -0.96 7.61
N SER A 21 -12.11 -0.78 6.32
CA SER A 21 -10.75 -0.68 5.79
C SER A 21 -10.75 0.25 4.58
N GLU A 22 -10.13 1.40 4.74
CA GLU A 22 -10.14 2.50 3.77
C GLU A 22 -8.72 3.01 3.53
N CYS A 23 -8.56 3.76 2.45
CA CYS A 23 -7.32 4.47 2.17
C CYS A 23 -7.04 5.51 3.26
N PHE A 24 -5.79 5.57 3.74
CA PHE A 24 -5.36 6.53 4.77
C PHE A 24 -5.08 7.93 4.22
N LEU A 25 -5.16 8.12 2.90
CA LEU A 25 -4.94 9.40 2.24
C LEU A 25 -6.29 10.06 1.94
N ASP A 26 -6.52 11.23 2.55
CA ASP A 26 -7.73 12.01 2.33
C ASP A 26 -7.78 12.52 0.89
N ASN A 27 -8.93 12.31 0.24
CA ASN A 27 -9.15 12.75 -1.14
C ASN A 27 -10.64 12.82 -1.47
N ASP A 28 -11.01 13.70 -2.41
CA ASP A 28 -12.38 13.85 -2.93
C ASP A 28 -12.49 13.33 -4.37
N GLY A 29 -11.47 12.63 -4.87
CA GLY A 29 -11.50 12.07 -6.22
C GLY A 29 -10.15 11.60 -6.76
N ALA A 30 -10.19 11.00 -7.93
CA ALA A 30 -9.09 10.28 -8.55
C ALA A 30 -7.77 11.08 -8.68
N TRP A 31 -7.86 12.32 -9.20
CA TRP A 31 -6.67 13.14 -9.42
C TRP A 31 -6.07 13.64 -8.10
N GLN A 32 -6.91 13.92 -7.10
CA GLN A 32 -6.45 14.30 -5.76
C GLN A 32 -5.74 13.13 -5.09
N LEU A 33 -6.28 11.91 -5.22
CA LEU A 33 -5.61 10.72 -4.73
C LEU A 33 -4.26 10.47 -5.43
N LEU A 34 -4.17 10.69 -6.75
CA LEU A 34 -2.88 10.61 -7.47
C LEU A 34 -1.83 11.56 -6.87
N VAL A 35 -2.22 12.80 -6.59
CA VAL A 35 -1.35 13.81 -5.96
C VAL A 35 -0.96 13.38 -4.55
N ALA A 36 -1.92 12.95 -3.73
CA ALA A 36 -1.68 12.50 -2.36
C ALA A 36 -0.73 11.29 -2.32
N VAL A 37 -0.93 10.32 -3.21
CA VAL A 37 -0.04 9.15 -3.36
C VAL A 37 1.37 9.56 -3.78
N ARG A 38 1.51 10.54 -4.69
CA ARG A 38 2.85 11.05 -5.04
C ARG A 38 3.51 11.74 -3.85
N LEU A 39 2.75 12.46 -3.04
CA LEU A 39 3.25 13.12 -1.84
C LEU A 39 3.62 12.12 -0.72
N SER A 40 2.95 10.96 -0.64
CA SER A 40 3.21 9.94 0.39
C SER A 40 4.55 9.22 0.23
N ALA A 41 5.22 9.35 -0.92
CA ALA A 41 6.56 8.79 -1.10
C ALA A 41 7.55 9.34 -0.07
N GLN A 42 8.04 8.47 0.84
CA GLN A 42 8.92 8.81 1.97
C GLN A 42 8.32 9.91 2.89
N CYS A 43 7.01 9.92 3.05
CA CYS A 43 6.28 10.85 3.92
C CYS A 43 5.18 10.09 4.67
N THR A 44 4.81 10.59 5.84
CA THR A 44 3.69 10.02 6.61
C THR A 44 2.35 10.52 6.07
N ASP A 45 1.31 9.66 6.12
CA ASP A 45 -0.04 10.02 5.67
C ASP A 45 -0.57 11.25 6.41
N LEU A 46 -0.33 11.36 7.72
CA LEU A 46 -0.70 12.52 8.53
C LEU A 46 -0.17 13.84 7.94
N ARG A 47 1.07 13.84 7.48
CA ARG A 47 1.69 15.03 6.89
C ARG A 47 1.15 15.31 5.49
N VAL A 48 0.88 14.28 4.71
CA VAL A 48 0.21 14.43 3.40
C VAL A 48 -1.17 15.04 3.60
N ASN A 49 -1.99 14.46 4.48
CA ASN A 49 -3.35 14.93 4.76
C ASN A 49 -3.40 16.36 5.34
N ALA A 50 -2.34 16.81 6.04
CA ALA A 50 -2.20 18.19 6.46
C ALA A 50 -1.78 19.14 5.31
N THR A 51 -1.17 18.63 4.24
CA THR A 51 -0.63 19.42 3.13
C THR A 51 -1.61 19.54 1.96
N THR A 52 -2.33 18.47 1.65
CA THR A 52 -3.22 18.40 0.48
C THR A 52 -4.37 19.42 0.51
N PRO A 53 -5.02 19.75 1.64
CA PRO A 53 -6.04 20.80 1.67
C PRO A 53 -5.51 22.18 1.28
N ILE A 54 -4.27 22.50 1.65
CA ILE A 54 -3.61 23.77 1.30
C ILE A 54 -3.34 23.80 -0.22
N LEU A 55 -2.84 22.67 -0.75
CA LEU A 55 -2.54 22.56 -2.18
C LEU A 55 -3.82 22.65 -3.02
N PHE A 56 -4.85 21.89 -2.67
CA PHE A 56 -6.12 21.86 -3.43
C PHE A 56 -6.95 23.14 -3.21
N GLY A 57 -6.83 23.79 -2.06
CA GLY A 57 -7.44 25.11 -1.85
C GLY A 57 -6.86 26.20 -2.76
N LYS A 58 -5.55 26.13 -3.05
CA LYS A 58 -4.90 27.05 -3.99
C LYS A 58 -5.08 26.65 -5.45
N PHE A 59 -5.07 25.35 -5.74
CA PHE A 59 -5.17 24.78 -7.09
C PHE A 59 -6.31 23.75 -7.13
N PRO A 60 -7.57 24.18 -7.28
CA PRO A 60 -8.75 23.34 -7.09
C PRO A 60 -9.07 22.41 -8.26
N THR A 61 -8.32 22.51 -9.37
CA THR A 61 -8.57 21.71 -10.58
C THR A 61 -7.27 21.15 -11.17
N ILE A 62 -7.39 20.16 -12.03
CA ILE A 62 -6.26 19.63 -12.83
C ILE A 62 -5.62 20.77 -13.64
N ASP A 63 -6.42 21.62 -14.29
CA ASP A 63 -5.93 22.73 -15.10
C ASP A 63 -5.14 23.75 -14.25
N ALA A 64 -5.66 24.10 -13.07
CA ALA A 64 -4.97 25.00 -12.16
C ALA A 64 -3.59 24.46 -11.74
N LEU A 65 -3.46 23.16 -11.46
CA LEU A 65 -2.18 22.54 -11.15
C LEU A 65 -1.27 22.39 -12.38
N ALA A 66 -1.85 22.13 -13.55
CA ALA A 66 -1.11 22.04 -14.81
C ALA A 66 -0.48 23.38 -15.21
N ASP A 67 -1.14 24.49 -14.94
CA ASP A 67 -0.69 25.85 -15.26
C ASP A 67 0.15 26.49 -14.14
N ALA A 68 0.09 25.94 -12.92
CA ALA A 68 0.80 26.49 -11.75
C ALA A 68 2.30 26.63 -11.94
N ASP A 69 2.92 27.65 -11.31
CA ASP A 69 4.37 27.69 -11.19
C ASP A 69 4.85 26.55 -10.27
N VAL A 70 5.84 25.78 -10.75
CA VAL A 70 6.45 24.68 -9.98
C VAL A 70 7.00 25.19 -8.64
N LYS A 71 7.48 26.42 -8.56
CA LYS A 71 7.98 27.00 -7.30
C LYS A 71 6.86 27.14 -6.28
N GLU A 72 5.67 27.58 -6.71
CA GLU A 72 4.52 27.70 -5.81
C GLU A 72 4.05 26.35 -5.28
N ILE A 73 3.97 25.33 -6.17
CA ILE A 73 3.69 23.96 -5.75
C ILE A 73 4.76 23.48 -4.75
N THR A 74 6.06 23.73 -5.07
CA THR A 74 7.18 23.30 -4.22
C THR A 74 7.07 23.85 -2.80
N GLU A 75 6.79 25.15 -2.64
CA GLU A 75 6.68 25.76 -1.31
C GLU A 75 5.57 25.13 -0.48
N ILE A 76 4.43 24.78 -1.11
CA ILE A 76 3.31 24.12 -0.40
C ILE A 76 3.67 22.69 -0.02
N VAL A 77 4.28 21.90 -0.94
CA VAL A 77 4.53 20.47 -0.71
C VAL A 77 5.86 20.18 -0.01
N LYS A 78 6.68 21.19 0.26
CA LYS A 78 7.97 21.11 0.96
C LYS A 78 7.91 20.32 2.28
N PRO A 79 6.87 20.45 3.13
CA PRO A 79 6.75 19.64 4.35
C PRO A 79 6.72 18.12 4.10
N CYS A 80 6.28 17.69 2.92
CA CYS A 80 6.26 16.26 2.56
C CYS A 80 7.63 15.69 2.19
N GLY A 81 8.69 16.51 2.15
CA GLY A 81 10.03 16.10 1.69
C GLY A 81 10.12 15.94 0.17
N LEU A 82 11.32 16.02 -0.37
CA LEU A 82 11.57 15.92 -1.83
C LEU A 82 10.72 16.92 -2.66
N GLY A 83 10.42 18.10 -2.10
CA GLY A 83 9.44 19.05 -2.64
C GLY A 83 9.64 19.37 -4.12
N ASN A 84 10.88 19.67 -4.55
CA ASN A 84 11.20 19.99 -5.95
C ASN A 84 10.87 18.85 -6.93
N SER A 85 11.17 17.60 -6.56
CA SER A 85 10.85 16.44 -7.41
C SER A 85 9.35 16.19 -7.45
N LYS A 86 8.71 16.19 -6.28
CA LYS A 86 7.27 15.97 -6.16
C LYS A 86 6.47 17.04 -6.91
N ALA A 87 6.82 18.32 -6.77
CA ALA A 87 6.16 19.41 -7.47
C ALA A 87 6.25 19.30 -8.99
N ARG A 88 7.44 18.97 -9.51
CA ARG A 88 7.61 18.71 -10.96
C ARG A 88 6.77 17.55 -11.45
N ASP A 89 6.77 16.43 -10.73
CA ASP A 89 6.01 15.25 -11.12
C ASP A 89 4.50 15.53 -11.06
N ILE A 90 4.02 16.22 -10.03
CA ILE A 90 2.60 16.63 -9.91
C ILE A 90 2.21 17.50 -11.10
N LYS A 91 2.95 18.58 -11.37
CA LYS A 91 2.66 19.46 -12.51
C LYS A 91 2.62 18.69 -13.81
N ARG A 92 3.66 17.90 -14.11
CA ARG A 92 3.74 17.10 -15.34
C ARG A 92 2.62 16.08 -15.46
N CYS A 93 2.24 15.44 -14.34
CA CYS A 93 1.13 14.50 -14.29
C CYS A 93 -0.20 15.21 -14.62
N MET A 94 -0.47 16.36 -14.01
CA MET A 94 -1.68 17.13 -14.29
C MET A 94 -1.71 17.68 -15.71
N THR A 95 -0.56 18.15 -16.24
CA THR A 95 -0.45 18.57 -17.64
C THR A 95 -0.78 17.42 -18.60
N MET A 96 -0.22 16.24 -18.37
CA MET A 96 -0.51 15.06 -19.21
C MET A 96 -1.99 14.62 -19.10
N LEU A 97 -2.58 14.63 -17.88
CA LEU A 97 -3.99 14.33 -17.72
C LEU A 97 -4.89 15.29 -18.51
N ARG A 98 -4.59 16.58 -18.47
CA ARG A 98 -5.34 17.57 -19.23
C ARG A 98 -5.20 17.37 -20.75
N ASP A 99 -3.95 17.28 -21.21
CA ASP A 99 -3.63 17.37 -22.64
C ASP A 99 -3.86 16.05 -23.39
N GLU A 100 -3.68 14.90 -22.72
CA GLU A 100 -3.73 13.58 -23.36
C GLU A 100 -4.93 12.72 -22.88
N PHE A 101 -5.48 13.00 -21.70
CA PHE A 101 -6.54 12.19 -21.11
C PHE A 101 -7.84 12.97 -20.83
N GLY A 102 -7.98 14.20 -21.37
CA GLY A 102 -9.17 15.01 -21.22
C GLY A 102 -9.55 15.31 -19.76
N SER A 103 -8.56 15.50 -18.89
CA SER A 103 -8.71 15.71 -17.44
C SER A 103 -9.37 14.52 -16.70
N ILE A 104 -9.32 13.32 -17.26
CA ILE A 104 -9.83 12.10 -16.65
C ILE A 104 -8.65 11.21 -16.25
N VAL A 105 -8.62 10.74 -15.01
CA VAL A 105 -7.62 9.76 -14.57
C VAL A 105 -7.91 8.42 -15.24
N PRO A 106 -6.91 7.78 -15.90
CA PRO A 106 -7.12 6.48 -16.55
C PRO A 106 -7.53 5.40 -15.55
N ASP A 107 -8.38 4.49 -16.00
CA ASP A 107 -8.90 3.37 -15.23
C ASP A 107 -8.22 2.03 -15.58
N ASN A 108 -7.05 2.07 -16.19
CA ASN A 108 -6.26 0.91 -16.57
C ASN A 108 -4.77 1.07 -16.22
N MET A 109 -4.09 -0.06 -16.02
CA MET A 109 -2.69 -0.08 -15.57
C MET A 109 -1.74 0.54 -16.60
N GLU A 110 -1.98 0.31 -17.89
CA GLU A 110 -1.08 0.74 -18.98
C GLU A 110 -0.98 2.27 -19.02
N ASP A 111 -2.13 2.95 -19.03
CA ASP A 111 -2.18 4.41 -19.10
C ASP A 111 -1.77 5.08 -17.79
N LEU A 112 -2.14 4.49 -16.64
CA LEU A 112 -1.67 4.99 -15.35
C LEU A 112 -0.15 4.98 -15.24
N LEU A 113 0.53 3.98 -15.78
CA LEU A 113 1.99 3.90 -15.76
C LEU A 113 2.69 4.90 -16.70
N LYS A 114 1.97 5.53 -17.64
CA LYS A 114 2.48 6.63 -18.49
C LYS A 114 2.57 7.93 -17.72
N LEU A 115 1.74 8.10 -16.66
CA LEU A 115 1.66 9.34 -15.90
C LEU A 115 2.95 9.59 -15.10
N PRO A 116 3.53 10.80 -15.17
CA PRO A 116 4.73 11.17 -14.42
C PRO A 116 4.58 10.97 -12.91
N GLY A 117 5.52 10.24 -12.31
CA GLY A 117 5.53 9.96 -10.88
C GLY A 117 4.59 8.83 -10.43
N VAL A 118 3.89 8.17 -11.35
CA VAL A 118 3.02 7.04 -11.08
C VAL A 118 3.74 5.73 -11.37
N GLY A 119 4.01 4.96 -10.32
CA GLY A 119 4.52 3.61 -10.42
C GLY A 119 3.43 2.56 -10.21
N ARG A 120 3.78 1.28 -10.37
CA ARG A 120 2.85 0.15 -10.27
C ARG A 120 2.06 0.12 -8.95
N LYS A 121 2.72 0.43 -7.82
CA LYS A 121 2.07 0.52 -6.51
C LYS A 121 0.98 1.59 -6.50
N SER A 122 1.29 2.79 -7.01
CA SER A 122 0.35 3.92 -7.09
C SER A 122 -0.81 3.61 -8.04
N ALA A 123 -0.51 3.01 -9.20
CA ALA A 123 -1.52 2.59 -10.16
C ALA A 123 -2.50 1.55 -9.56
N ASN A 124 -1.99 0.52 -8.84
CA ASN A 124 -2.86 -0.44 -8.15
C ASN A 124 -3.76 0.24 -7.10
N LEU A 125 -3.25 1.23 -6.37
CA LEU A 125 -4.06 1.95 -5.37
C LEU A 125 -5.18 2.74 -6.05
N ILE A 126 -4.89 3.45 -7.13
CA ILE A 126 -5.92 4.16 -7.92
C ILE A 126 -6.95 3.18 -8.48
N LEU A 127 -6.52 2.05 -9.05
CA LEU A 127 -7.44 1.04 -9.59
C LEU A 127 -8.35 0.46 -8.53
N GLY A 128 -7.83 0.21 -7.33
CA GLY A 128 -8.62 -0.34 -6.22
C GLY A 128 -9.55 0.70 -5.59
N ASP A 129 -9.00 1.81 -5.12
CA ASP A 129 -9.75 2.77 -4.29
C ASP A 129 -10.70 3.64 -5.08
N VAL A 130 -10.35 4.00 -6.33
CA VAL A 130 -11.19 4.88 -7.15
C VAL A 130 -12.13 4.08 -8.05
N TYR A 131 -11.61 3.04 -8.67
CA TYR A 131 -12.35 2.31 -9.71
C TYR A 131 -12.93 0.97 -9.24
N GLY A 132 -12.71 0.59 -7.98
CA GLY A 132 -13.19 -0.68 -7.43
C GLY A 132 -12.68 -1.92 -8.17
N LYS A 133 -11.54 -1.78 -8.90
CA LYS A 133 -10.96 -2.89 -9.66
C LYS A 133 -10.08 -3.77 -8.75
N PRO A 134 -10.02 -5.08 -9.00
CA PRO A 134 -9.15 -5.97 -8.25
C PRO A 134 -7.69 -5.51 -8.30
N ALA A 135 -7.13 -5.12 -7.15
CA ALA A 135 -5.80 -4.56 -7.05
C ALA A 135 -5.07 -5.01 -5.79
N ILE A 136 -3.79 -5.31 -5.91
CA ILE A 136 -2.89 -5.61 -4.78
C ILE A 136 -1.85 -4.49 -4.69
N VAL A 137 -1.93 -3.72 -3.62
CA VAL A 137 -0.95 -2.67 -3.29
C VAL A 137 0.21 -3.29 -2.50
N ALA A 138 1.23 -3.76 -3.21
CA ALA A 138 2.40 -4.40 -2.60
C ALA A 138 3.34 -3.35 -1.98
N ASP A 139 2.94 -2.77 -0.87
CA ASP A 139 3.75 -1.85 -0.06
C ASP A 139 4.65 -2.61 0.93
N THR A 140 5.39 -1.87 1.76
CA THR A 140 6.30 -2.46 2.76
C THR A 140 5.56 -3.30 3.81
N HIS A 141 4.31 -2.96 4.16
CA HIS A 141 3.48 -3.74 5.08
C HIS A 141 2.98 -5.01 4.40
N CYS A 142 2.41 -4.88 3.20
CA CYS A 142 1.94 -6.00 2.41
C CYS A 142 3.07 -7.04 2.17
N ILE A 143 4.24 -6.59 1.73
CA ILE A 143 5.41 -7.47 1.51
C ILE A 143 5.81 -8.17 2.80
N ARG A 144 5.99 -7.43 3.89
CA ARG A 144 6.41 -7.99 5.18
C ARG A 144 5.42 -9.02 5.72
N LEU A 145 4.14 -8.66 5.75
CA LEU A 145 3.11 -9.53 6.30
C LEU A 145 2.90 -10.75 5.41
N SER A 146 2.92 -10.60 4.09
CA SER A 146 2.81 -11.73 3.15
C SER A 146 3.89 -12.77 3.37
N ASN A 147 5.12 -12.33 3.66
CA ASN A 147 6.22 -13.22 4.01
C ASN A 147 5.99 -13.90 5.36
N ARG A 148 5.64 -13.15 6.42
CA ARG A 148 5.42 -13.68 7.76
C ARG A 148 4.24 -14.64 7.84
N ILE A 149 3.14 -14.30 7.20
CA ILE A 149 1.92 -15.14 7.16
C ILE A 149 2.20 -16.45 6.41
N GLY A 150 3.05 -16.42 5.37
CA GLY A 150 3.42 -17.58 4.57
C GLY A 150 2.80 -17.60 3.18
N PHE A 151 2.37 -16.47 2.64
CA PHE A 151 1.96 -16.35 1.24
C PHE A 151 3.13 -16.53 0.28
N MET A 152 4.32 -16.09 0.69
CA MET A 152 5.53 -16.23 -0.11
C MET A 152 6.30 -17.50 0.26
N LYS A 153 7.08 -18.02 -0.69
CA LYS A 153 7.93 -19.20 -0.44
C LYS A 153 9.07 -18.84 0.51
N LYS A 154 9.25 -19.61 1.55
CA LYS A 154 10.34 -19.42 2.52
C LYS A 154 11.70 -19.53 1.79
N ASN A 155 12.63 -18.64 2.15
CA ASN A 155 13.98 -18.56 1.56
C ASN A 155 14.03 -18.25 0.06
N ASP A 156 12.95 -17.69 -0.52
CA ASP A 156 12.96 -17.18 -1.88
C ASP A 156 13.53 -15.75 -1.89
N LYS A 157 14.63 -15.54 -2.61
CA LYS A 157 15.27 -14.22 -2.75
C LYS A 157 14.36 -13.16 -3.38
N THR A 158 13.32 -13.59 -4.10
CA THR A 158 12.33 -12.70 -4.74
C THR A 158 11.12 -12.43 -3.86
N SER A 159 11.08 -12.96 -2.65
CA SER A 159 9.95 -12.78 -1.72
C SER A 159 9.74 -11.33 -1.25
N THR A 160 10.72 -10.46 -1.48
CA THR A 160 10.66 -9.01 -1.21
C THR A 160 10.41 -8.17 -2.48
N ASP A 161 10.37 -8.79 -3.65
CA ASP A 161 10.02 -8.12 -4.91
C ASP A 161 8.52 -7.78 -4.91
N PRO A 162 8.15 -6.48 -4.98
CA PRO A 162 6.75 -6.06 -4.94
C PRO A 162 5.88 -6.70 -6.03
N TYR A 163 6.41 -6.85 -7.24
CA TYR A 163 5.69 -7.47 -8.35
C TYR A 163 5.42 -8.96 -8.11
N LYS A 164 6.40 -9.69 -7.57
CA LYS A 164 6.24 -11.11 -7.21
C LYS A 164 5.19 -11.29 -6.11
N VAL A 165 5.21 -10.43 -5.09
CA VAL A 165 4.23 -10.44 -4.01
C VAL A 165 2.83 -10.13 -4.56
N GLU A 166 2.68 -9.09 -5.38
CA GLU A 166 1.43 -8.75 -6.07
C GLU A 166 0.87 -9.94 -6.83
N MET A 167 1.69 -10.54 -7.72
CA MET A 167 1.26 -11.66 -8.56
C MET A 167 0.89 -12.90 -7.74
N GLN A 168 1.59 -13.15 -6.64
CA GLN A 168 1.28 -14.27 -5.77
C GLN A 168 -0.03 -14.06 -5.01
N LEU A 169 -0.27 -12.88 -4.47
CA LEU A 169 -1.51 -12.56 -3.76
C LEU A 169 -2.72 -12.56 -4.71
N LYS A 170 -2.59 -12.02 -5.91
CA LYS A 170 -3.63 -12.09 -6.96
C LYS A 170 -4.08 -13.52 -7.30
N LYS A 171 -3.19 -14.52 -7.16
CA LYS A 171 -3.53 -15.93 -7.42
C LYS A 171 -4.37 -16.57 -6.32
N VAL A 172 -4.25 -16.11 -5.08
CA VAL A 172 -4.81 -16.79 -3.90
C VAL A 172 -5.89 -15.98 -3.18
N ILE A 173 -5.90 -14.66 -3.30
CA ILE A 173 -6.94 -13.77 -2.76
C ILE A 173 -8.04 -13.57 -3.81
N GLN A 174 -9.30 -13.67 -3.39
CA GLN A 174 -10.45 -13.40 -4.25
C GLN A 174 -10.39 -11.97 -4.79
N PRO A 175 -10.67 -11.74 -6.10
CA PRO A 175 -10.49 -10.44 -6.73
C PRO A 175 -11.16 -9.28 -5.98
N GLU A 176 -12.40 -9.48 -5.55
CA GLU A 176 -13.22 -8.49 -4.85
C GLU A 176 -12.73 -8.17 -3.42
N LYS A 177 -11.82 -8.97 -2.88
CA LYS A 177 -11.22 -8.78 -1.54
C LYS A 177 -9.82 -8.19 -1.58
N GLN A 178 -9.22 -8.06 -2.76
CA GLN A 178 -7.79 -7.75 -2.90
C GLN A 178 -7.43 -6.36 -2.35
N ASN A 179 -8.21 -5.34 -2.71
CA ASN A 179 -7.93 -3.97 -2.29
C ASN A 179 -8.04 -3.81 -0.78
N ASP A 180 -9.20 -4.15 -0.22
CA ASP A 180 -9.47 -4.06 1.21
C ASP A 180 -8.47 -4.88 2.05
N PHE A 181 -8.09 -6.06 1.56
CA PHE A 181 -7.09 -6.88 2.23
C PHE A 181 -5.75 -6.15 2.35
N CYS A 182 -5.34 -5.39 1.33
CA CYS A 182 -4.12 -4.59 1.39
C CYS A 182 -4.20 -3.49 2.46
N HIS A 183 -5.31 -2.78 2.57
CA HIS A 183 -5.51 -1.76 3.61
C HIS A 183 -5.47 -2.38 5.01
N ARG A 184 -6.16 -3.51 5.22
CA ARG A 184 -6.09 -4.27 6.48
C ARG A 184 -4.67 -4.72 6.83
N LEU A 185 -3.88 -5.13 5.84
CA LEU A 185 -2.47 -5.45 6.07
C LEU A 185 -1.65 -4.25 6.52
N VAL A 186 -1.92 -3.06 5.99
CA VAL A 186 -1.27 -1.82 6.44
C VAL A 186 -1.62 -1.54 7.89
N GLU A 187 -2.91 -1.55 8.24
CA GLU A 187 -3.40 -1.30 9.59
C GLU A 187 -2.81 -2.31 10.59
N HIS A 188 -2.97 -3.60 10.33
CA HIS A 188 -2.39 -4.67 11.14
C HIS A 188 -0.86 -4.57 11.27
N GLY A 189 -0.20 -4.16 10.20
CA GLY A 189 1.23 -3.96 10.17
C GLY A 189 1.72 -2.76 10.97
N ARG A 190 0.86 -1.77 11.22
CA ARG A 190 1.15 -0.61 12.07
C ARG A 190 0.99 -0.92 13.55
N VAL A 191 -0.08 -1.64 13.92
CA VAL A 191 -0.46 -1.80 15.34
C VAL A 191 -0.10 -3.15 15.94
N VAL A 192 -0.10 -4.24 15.18
CA VAL A 192 0.14 -5.60 15.68
C VAL A 192 1.41 -6.21 15.09
N CYS A 193 1.47 -6.39 13.77
CA CYS A 193 2.58 -7.05 13.11
C CYS A 193 3.70 -6.07 12.74
N THR A 194 4.22 -5.32 13.72
CA THR A 194 5.23 -4.29 13.50
C THR A 194 6.55 -4.85 12.95
N ALA A 195 7.37 -4.00 12.33
CA ALA A 195 8.59 -4.45 11.67
C ALA A 195 9.62 -5.03 12.66
N ARG A 196 9.85 -4.34 13.79
CA ARG A 196 10.88 -4.71 14.76
C ARG A 196 10.42 -5.76 15.76
N LYS A 197 9.25 -5.59 16.37
CA LYS A 197 8.72 -6.46 17.43
C LYS A 197 7.23 -6.73 17.21
N PRO A 198 6.87 -7.78 16.48
CA PRO A 198 5.45 -8.12 16.30
C PRO A 198 4.84 -8.64 17.61
N TYR A 199 3.60 -8.23 17.89
CA TYR A 199 2.82 -8.65 19.06
C TYR A 199 2.02 -9.90 18.75
N CYS A 200 2.72 -11.02 18.49
CA CYS A 200 2.11 -12.27 18.03
C CYS A 200 1.08 -12.87 19.01
N GLU A 201 1.19 -12.59 20.29
CA GLU A 201 0.27 -13.03 21.35
C GLU A 201 -1.11 -12.33 21.26
N LYS A 202 -1.18 -11.17 20.60
CA LYS A 202 -2.42 -10.41 20.38
C LYS A 202 -2.95 -10.52 18.94
N CYS A 203 -2.25 -11.30 18.09
CA CYS A 203 -2.52 -11.34 16.66
C CYS A 203 -3.65 -12.31 16.33
N ILE A 204 -4.71 -11.83 15.68
CA ILE A 204 -5.82 -12.65 15.21
C ILE A 204 -5.36 -13.77 14.26
N LEU A 205 -4.24 -13.56 13.57
CA LEU A 205 -3.66 -14.52 12.64
C LEU A 205 -2.72 -15.54 13.31
N ALA A 206 -2.52 -15.52 14.65
CA ALA A 206 -1.53 -16.35 15.32
C ALA A 206 -1.65 -17.85 14.97
N GLY A 207 -2.88 -18.39 14.93
CA GLY A 207 -3.16 -19.81 14.64
C GLY A 207 -2.82 -20.24 13.20
N VAL A 208 -2.84 -19.30 12.25
CA VAL A 208 -2.62 -19.58 10.82
C VAL A 208 -1.28 -19.04 10.30
N CYS A 209 -0.54 -18.25 11.08
CA CYS A 209 0.68 -17.56 10.69
C CYS A 209 1.92 -18.48 10.75
N ASP A 210 2.67 -18.58 9.65
CA ASP A 210 3.87 -19.42 9.58
C ASP A 210 5.01 -18.86 10.44
N TYR A 211 5.11 -17.53 10.58
CA TYR A 211 6.11 -16.90 11.44
C TYR A 211 5.86 -17.22 12.92
N LYS A 212 4.61 -17.12 13.40
CA LYS A 212 4.27 -17.48 14.79
C LYS A 212 4.55 -18.96 15.06
N LYS A 213 4.15 -19.84 14.16
CA LYS A 213 4.44 -21.28 14.25
C LYS A 213 5.94 -21.59 14.33
N ALA A 214 6.78 -20.80 13.62
CA ALA A 214 8.23 -20.95 13.71
C ALA A 214 8.76 -20.50 15.07
N LEU A 215 8.29 -19.38 15.61
CA LEU A 215 8.66 -18.91 16.94
C LEU A 215 8.31 -19.92 18.04
N ASP A 216 7.11 -20.52 17.98
CA ASP A 216 6.67 -21.50 18.97
C ASP A 216 7.56 -22.76 18.97
N LYS A 217 7.89 -23.26 17.77
CA LYS A 217 8.81 -24.38 17.63
C LYS A 217 10.22 -24.08 18.16
N GLU A 218 10.71 -22.86 17.99
CA GLU A 218 12.01 -22.45 18.54
C GLU A 218 11.96 -22.37 20.06
N ALA A 219 10.89 -21.82 20.62
CA ALA A 219 10.69 -21.76 22.06
C ALA A 219 10.58 -23.17 22.72
N GLU A 220 9.88 -24.09 22.03
CA GLU A 220 9.79 -25.50 22.50
C GLU A 220 11.17 -26.19 22.49
N LYS A 221 11.97 -26.00 21.44
CA LYS A 221 13.33 -26.56 21.39
C LYS A 221 14.25 -26.04 22.48
N GLN A 222 14.10 -24.76 22.86
CA GLN A 222 14.90 -24.16 23.93
C GLN A 222 14.49 -24.66 25.32
N LYS A 223 13.26 -25.14 25.49
CA LYS A 223 12.75 -25.71 26.75
C LYS A 223 13.10 -27.18 26.95
N GLN A 224 13.50 -27.92 25.90
CA GLN A 224 13.98 -29.28 26.03
C GLN A 224 15.43 -29.25 26.51
N PRO A 225 15.75 -29.71 27.74
CA PRO A 225 17.14 -29.80 28.19
C PRO A 225 17.91 -30.71 27.25
N ALA A 226 19.14 -30.31 26.91
CA ALA A 226 20.04 -31.18 26.17
C ALA A 226 20.09 -32.53 26.89
N ALA A 227 19.55 -33.57 26.25
CA ALA A 227 19.70 -34.91 26.76
C ALA A 227 21.22 -35.18 26.83
N SER A 228 21.71 -35.23 28.07
CA SER A 228 23.10 -35.54 28.42
C SER A 228 23.48 -36.83 27.73
N LYS A 229 24.46 -36.75 26.81
CA LYS A 229 25.21 -37.89 26.33
C LYS A 229 26.19 -38.35 27.39
#